data_bfb9b38e942c2180d6ea9a8f5d05c4af
#
_entry.id   bfb9b38e942c2180d6ea9a8f5d05c4af
#
_cell.length_a   1.000
_cell.length_b   1.000
_cell.length_c   1.000
_cell.angle_alpha   90.00
_cell.angle_beta   90.00
_cell.angle_gamma   90.00
#
_symmetry.space_group_name_H-M   'P 1'
#
loop_
_entity.id
_entity.type
_entity.pdbx_description
1 polymer ?
#
loop_
_entity_poly.entity_id
_entity_poly.type
_entity_poly.pdbx_seq_one_letter_code
_entity_poly.pdbx_strand_id
1 'polypeptide(L)'
;MIKVEEKLYVNADVFFDKIAESIAYDITASTGKNIRPKQIHKGFSYTKDMKNKMKREGKVKVTITDFEAPRIYKAKFESSQGINTISYEIEQLDEDHIGVTYMEDFSGASGAKSVNFKIMSFFYNRGAKKKAVKLLRNMESYI
;
A
#
# COMPACT_ATOMS: atom_id res chain seq x y z
N MET A 1 11.58 -4.08 7.06
CA MET A 1 10.80 -2.87 6.82
C MET A 1 11.43 -2.05 5.70
N ILE A 2 10.59 -1.56 4.82
CA ILE A 2 11.00 -0.66 3.74
C ILE A 2 10.45 0.72 4.06
N LYS A 3 11.30 1.73 3.99
CA LYS A 3 10.89 3.11 4.18
C LYS A 3 11.51 3.96 3.08
N VAL A 4 10.66 4.71 2.38
CA VAL A 4 11.07 5.60 1.29
C VAL A 4 10.45 6.98 1.54
N GLU A 5 11.26 8.01 1.41
CA GLU A 5 10.82 9.40 1.50
C GLU A 5 11.09 10.08 0.18
N GLU A 6 10.05 10.69 -0.41
CA GLU A 6 10.16 11.37 -1.69
C GLU A 6 9.47 12.72 -1.65
N LYS A 7 10.06 13.70 -2.33
CA LYS A 7 9.45 15.00 -2.58
C LYS A 7 8.82 14.97 -3.95
N LEU A 8 7.50 15.20 -4.02
CA LEU A 8 6.74 15.13 -5.27
C LEU A 8 6.16 16.50 -5.61
N TYR A 9 6.12 16.81 -6.91
CA TYR A 9 5.51 18.03 -7.43
C TYR A 9 4.02 17.77 -7.67
N VAL A 10 3.23 17.92 -6.62
CA VAL A 10 1.80 17.65 -6.65
C VAL A 10 1.15 18.22 -5.37
N ASN A 11 -0.15 18.45 -5.42
CA ASN A 11 -0.94 18.85 -4.26
C ASN A 11 -1.33 17.63 -3.42
N ALA A 12 -1.34 17.77 -2.10
CA ALA A 12 -1.67 16.67 -1.18
C ALA A 12 -3.07 16.11 -1.39
N ASP A 13 -4.07 16.96 -1.60
CA ASP A 13 -5.45 16.53 -1.83
C ASP A 13 -5.56 15.69 -3.10
N VAL A 14 -4.92 16.14 -4.18
CA VAL A 14 -4.94 15.44 -5.47
C VAL A 14 -4.23 14.10 -5.35
N PHE A 15 -3.09 14.07 -4.68
CA PHE A 15 -2.34 12.83 -4.47
C PHE A 15 -3.15 11.82 -3.66
N PHE A 16 -3.77 12.27 -2.57
CA PHE A 16 -4.59 11.42 -1.72
C PHE A 16 -5.83 10.91 -2.46
N ASP A 17 -6.44 11.74 -3.29
CA ASP A 17 -7.57 11.33 -4.13
C ASP A 17 -7.18 10.20 -5.08
N LYS A 18 -5.97 10.21 -5.62
CA LYS A 18 -5.46 9.11 -6.45
C LYS A 18 -5.30 7.82 -5.66
N ILE A 19 -4.85 7.90 -4.41
CA ILE A 19 -4.78 6.75 -3.52
C ILE A 19 -6.20 6.20 -3.31
N ALA A 20 -7.15 7.06 -2.97
CA ALA A 20 -8.53 6.66 -2.71
C ALA A 20 -9.20 6.05 -3.95
N GLU A 21 -8.96 6.62 -5.14
CA GLU A 21 -9.46 6.06 -6.41
C GLU A 21 -8.89 4.67 -6.67
N SER A 22 -7.60 4.47 -6.42
CA SER A 22 -6.94 3.17 -6.59
C SER A 22 -7.52 2.11 -5.67
N ILE A 23 -7.80 2.48 -4.42
CA ILE A 23 -8.40 1.60 -3.43
C ILE A 23 -9.83 1.25 -3.84
N ALA A 24 -10.62 2.24 -4.24
CA ALA A 24 -11.99 2.02 -4.70
C ALA A 24 -12.05 1.08 -5.90
N TYR A 25 -11.13 1.26 -6.84
CA TYR A 25 -11.00 0.38 -7.99
C TYR A 25 -10.69 -1.06 -7.57
N ASP A 26 -9.72 -1.23 -6.66
CA ASP A 26 -9.34 -2.56 -6.16
C ASP A 26 -10.50 -3.26 -5.43
N ILE A 27 -11.24 -2.52 -4.62
CA ILE A 27 -12.42 -3.06 -3.92
C ILE A 27 -13.49 -3.48 -4.92
N THR A 28 -13.79 -2.64 -5.90
CA THR A 28 -14.80 -2.93 -6.92
C THR A 28 -14.40 -4.17 -7.74
N ALA A 29 -13.15 -4.24 -8.17
CA ALA A 29 -12.64 -5.37 -8.94
C ALA A 29 -12.62 -6.67 -8.13
N SER A 30 -12.36 -6.57 -6.83
CA SER A 30 -12.23 -7.74 -5.95
C SER A 30 -13.56 -8.26 -5.43
N THR A 31 -14.52 -7.38 -5.17
CA THR A 31 -15.79 -7.74 -4.52
C THR A 31 -16.99 -7.71 -5.45
N GLY A 32 -16.89 -7.09 -6.61
CA GLY A 32 -18.00 -6.86 -7.52
C GLY A 32 -18.96 -5.75 -7.05
N LYS A 33 -18.68 -5.14 -5.91
CA LYS A 33 -19.50 -4.03 -5.38
C LYS A 33 -18.92 -2.72 -5.87
N ASN A 34 -19.78 -1.86 -6.42
CA ASN A 34 -19.35 -0.53 -6.88
C ASN A 34 -19.11 0.38 -5.70
N ILE A 35 -17.85 0.53 -5.32
CA ILE A 35 -17.43 1.36 -4.20
C ILE A 35 -16.82 2.66 -4.73
N ARG A 36 -17.26 3.79 -4.18
CA ARG A 36 -16.73 5.11 -4.51
C ARG A 36 -15.65 5.51 -3.49
N PRO A 37 -14.69 6.36 -3.87
CA PRO A 37 -13.66 6.83 -2.92
C PRO A 37 -14.21 7.40 -1.62
N LYS A 38 -15.35 8.08 -1.68
CA LYS A 38 -15.99 8.69 -0.50
C LYS A 38 -16.52 7.66 0.52
N GLN A 39 -16.68 6.41 0.11
CA GLN A 39 -17.17 5.34 0.98
C GLN A 39 -16.06 4.65 1.76
N ILE A 40 -14.80 4.95 1.43
CA ILE A 40 -13.64 4.38 2.11
C ILE A 40 -13.42 5.11 3.43
N HIS A 41 -13.18 4.34 4.48
CA HIS A 41 -12.95 4.88 5.82
C HIS A 41 -12.08 3.93 6.65
N LYS A 42 -11.57 4.44 7.76
CA LYS A 42 -10.86 3.62 8.74
C LYS A 42 -11.75 2.47 9.21
N GLY A 43 -11.18 1.27 9.23
CA GLY A 43 -11.90 0.06 9.61
C GLY A 43 -12.56 -0.67 8.46
N PHE A 44 -12.61 -0.07 7.27
CA PHE A 44 -13.14 -0.75 6.09
C PHE A 44 -12.29 -1.97 5.77
N SER A 45 -12.92 -3.11 5.53
CA SER A 45 -12.21 -4.34 5.16
C SER A 45 -12.89 -5.04 3.99
N TYR A 46 -12.09 -5.75 3.22
CA TYR A 46 -12.56 -6.55 2.09
C TYR A 46 -11.59 -7.70 1.84
N THR A 47 -12.05 -8.70 1.12
CA THR A 47 -11.24 -9.86 0.78
C THR A 47 -11.03 -9.88 -0.72
N LYS A 48 -9.80 -10.14 -1.15
CA LYS A 48 -9.49 -10.31 -2.56
C LYS A 48 -8.71 -11.58 -2.82
N ASP A 49 -8.88 -12.12 -4.04
CA ASP A 49 -8.14 -13.29 -4.47
C ASP A 49 -6.79 -12.86 -5.03
N MET A 50 -5.74 -13.52 -4.57
CA MET A 50 -4.40 -13.30 -5.11
C MET A 50 -3.88 -14.58 -5.73
N LYS A 51 -3.41 -14.46 -6.98
CA LYS A 51 -2.68 -15.53 -7.65
C LYS A 51 -1.18 -15.22 -7.52
N ASN A 52 -0.45 -16.17 -6.92
CA ASN A 52 1.00 -16.03 -6.89
C ASN A 52 1.61 -16.61 -8.18
N LYS A 53 2.93 -16.45 -8.34
CA LYS A 53 3.67 -16.94 -9.52
C LYS A 53 3.59 -18.45 -9.71
N MET A 54 3.18 -19.20 -8.68
CA MET A 54 3.01 -20.66 -8.73
C MET A 54 1.57 -21.07 -8.99
N LYS A 55 0.70 -20.14 -9.39
CA LYS A 55 -0.73 -20.34 -9.66
C LYS A 55 -1.51 -20.88 -8.45
N ARG A 56 -1.02 -20.67 -7.25
CA ARG A 56 -1.75 -20.99 -6.02
C ARG A 56 -2.72 -19.85 -5.75
N GLU A 57 -3.98 -20.20 -5.66
CA GLU A 57 -5.01 -19.26 -5.26
C GLU A 57 -4.96 -19.08 -3.75
N GLY A 58 -4.92 -17.84 -3.30
CA GLY A 58 -4.99 -17.48 -1.90
C GLY A 58 -5.89 -16.29 -1.72
N LYS A 59 -6.49 -16.20 -0.54
CA LYS A 59 -7.31 -15.05 -0.18
C LYS A 59 -6.52 -14.12 0.72
N VAL A 60 -6.66 -12.83 0.46
CA VAL A 60 -6.03 -11.77 1.26
C VAL A 60 -7.14 -10.92 1.84
N LYS A 61 -7.14 -10.79 3.16
CA LYS A 61 -8.04 -9.85 3.84
C LYS A 61 -7.32 -8.52 3.96
N VAL A 62 -7.91 -7.49 3.37
CA VAL A 62 -7.39 -6.12 3.44
C VAL A 62 -8.21 -5.34 4.45
N THR A 63 -7.53 -4.71 5.41
CA THR A 63 -8.17 -3.85 6.40
C THR A 63 -7.50 -2.49 6.35
N ILE A 64 -8.30 -1.44 6.18
CA ILE A 64 -7.81 -0.06 6.22
C ILE A 64 -7.70 0.34 7.68
N THR A 65 -6.48 0.47 8.19
CA THR A 65 -6.21 0.73 9.59
C THR A 65 -6.18 2.21 9.93
N ASP A 66 -5.84 3.05 8.96
CA ASP A 66 -5.92 4.50 9.09
C ASP A 66 -6.29 5.11 7.75
N PHE A 67 -7.17 6.10 7.78
CA PHE A 67 -7.61 6.80 6.58
C PHE A 67 -8.05 8.21 6.98
N GLU A 68 -7.13 9.16 6.78
CA GLU A 68 -7.34 10.55 7.16
C GLU A 68 -6.81 11.46 6.05
N ALA A 69 -7.72 11.93 5.22
CA ALA A 69 -7.38 12.76 4.06
C ALA A 69 -6.92 14.15 4.49
N PRO A 70 -5.90 14.73 3.89
CA PRO A 70 -5.03 14.16 2.84
C PRO A 70 -3.69 13.64 3.38
N ARG A 71 -3.62 13.22 4.63
CA ARG A 71 -2.36 13.02 5.34
C ARG A 71 -1.94 11.58 5.51
N ILE A 72 -2.86 10.66 5.82
CA ILE A 72 -2.51 9.30 6.23
C ILE A 72 -3.41 8.28 5.56
N TYR A 73 -2.78 7.27 4.96
CA TYR A 73 -3.42 6.02 4.57
C TYR A 73 -2.57 4.86 5.05
N LYS A 74 -3.18 3.94 5.79
CA LYS A 74 -2.53 2.71 6.24
C LYS A 74 -3.46 1.53 6.00
N ALA A 75 -2.90 0.41 5.55
CA ALA A 75 -3.65 -0.81 5.32
C ALA A 75 -2.86 -2.03 5.74
N LYS A 76 -3.59 -3.05 6.15
CA LYS A 76 -3.05 -4.33 6.55
C LYS A 76 -3.58 -5.41 5.60
N PHE A 77 -2.68 -6.21 5.06
CA PHE A 77 -2.98 -7.30 4.12
C PHE A 77 -2.65 -8.62 4.81
N GLU A 78 -3.67 -9.37 5.19
CA GLU A 78 -3.52 -10.63 5.89
C GLU A 78 -3.74 -11.81 4.95
N SER A 79 -2.75 -12.70 4.87
CA SER A 79 -2.81 -13.90 4.06
C SER A 79 -2.31 -15.10 4.86
N SER A 80 -2.39 -16.30 4.28
CA SER A 80 -1.81 -17.49 4.89
C SER A 80 -0.30 -17.42 5.05
N GLN A 81 0.36 -16.54 4.31
CA GLN A 81 1.82 -16.37 4.35
C GLN A 81 2.29 -15.36 5.38
N GLY A 82 1.39 -14.54 5.91
CA GLY A 82 1.71 -13.53 6.88
C GLY A 82 0.92 -12.25 6.70
N ILE A 83 1.42 -11.19 7.32
CA ILE A 83 0.78 -9.88 7.33
C ILE A 83 1.73 -8.88 6.68
N ASN A 84 1.24 -8.20 5.66
CA ASN A 84 1.93 -7.08 5.02
C ASN A 84 1.20 -5.78 5.38
N THR A 85 1.94 -4.78 5.82
CA THR A 85 1.38 -3.46 6.14
C THR A 85 1.97 -2.42 5.21
N ILE A 86 1.11 -1.52 4.73
CA ILE A 86 1.49 -0.41 3.86
C ILE A 86 1.04 0.88 4.51
N SER A 87 1.90 1.90 4.45
CA SER A 87 1.61 3.21 5.03
C SER A 87 2.06 4.32 4.09
N TYR A 88 1.19 5.29 3.87
CA TYR A 88 1.49 6.54 3.20
C TYR A 88 1.26 7.67 4.19
N GLU A 89 2.30 8.43 4.49
CA GLU A 89 2.20 9.66 5.26
C GLU A 89 2.56 10.83 4.34
N ILE A 90 1.68 11.81 4.27
CA ILE A 90 1.76 12.91 3.31
C ILE A 90 1.82 14.23 4.05
N GLU A 91 2.82 15.05 3.72
CA GLU A 91 3.00 16.38 4.29
C GLU A 91 3.07 17.42 3.17
N GLN A 92 2.25 18.47 3.25
CA GLN A 92 2.33 19.57 2.32
C GLN A 92 3.55 20.42 2.69
N LEU A 93 4.53 20.48 1.79
CA LEU A 93 5.79 21.20 2.05
C LEU A 93 5.74 22.67 1.63
N ASP A 94 5.15 22.93 0.46
CA ASP A 94 4.93 24.27 -0.09
C ASP A 94 3.71 24.19 -1.03
N GLU A 95 3.44 25.27 -1.77
CA GLU A 95 2.27 25.34 -2.66
C GLU A 95 2.26 24.25 -3.74
N ASP A 96 3.44 23.81 -4.16
CA ASP A 96 3.60 22.94 -5.32
C ASP A 96 4.13 21.54 -4.98
N HIS A 97 4.57 21.30 -3.74
CA HIS A 97 5.27 20.06 -3.38
C HIS A 97 4.73 19.43 -2.12
N ILE A 98 4.76 18.11 -2.11
CA ILE A 98 4.51 17.32 -0.91
C ILE A 98 5.69 16.42 -0.59
N GLY A 99 5.83 16.07 0.69
CA GLY A 99 6.69 15.01 1.14
C GLY A 99 5.85 13.76 1.37
N VAL A 100 6.23 12.65 0.77
CA VAL A 100 5.55 11.38 0.98
C VAL A 100 6.51 10.42 1.64
N THR A 101 6.09 9.87 2.78
CA THR A 101 6.78 8.76 3.43
C THR A 101 5.99 7.49 3.18
N TYR A 102 6.57 6.58 2.42
CA TYR A 102 6.01 5.27 2.13
C TYR A 102 6.72 4.24 2.97
N MET A 103 5.95 3.43 3.70
CA MET A 103 6.48 2.35 4.51
C MET A 103 5.78 1.05 4.16
N GLU A 104 6.56 -0.03 4.14
CA GLU A 104 6.04 -1.36 3.92
C GLU A 104 6.74 -2.33 4.86
N ASP A 105 5.97 -3.15 5.58
CA ASP A 105 6.50 -4.11 6.51
C ASP A 105 5.80 -5.46 6.34
N PHE A 106 6.56 -6.53 6.48
CA PHE A 106 6.04 -7.89 6.33
C PHE A 106 6.42 -8.73 7.55
N SER A 107 5.41 -9.40 8.12
CA SER A 107 5.58 -10.35 9.21
C SER A 107 5.15 -11.73 8.73
N GLY A 108 6.07 -12.69 8.75
CA GLY A 108 5.77 -14.08 8.38
C GLY A 108 4.85 -14.77 9.36
N ALA A 109 4.11 -15.76 8.86
CA ALA A 109 3.10 -16.49 9.64
C ALA A 109 3.68 -17.44 10.69
N SER A 110 4.96 -17.82 10.61
CA SER A 110 5.58 -18.71 11.61
C SER A 110 7.08 -18.46 11.73
N GLY A 111 7.59 -18.60 12.95
CA GLY A 111 9.00 -18.43 13.27
C GLY A 111 9.93 -19.47 12.64
N ALA A 112 9.41 -20.62 12.22
CA ALA A 112 10.20 -21.68 11.60
C ALA A 112 10.80 -21.29 10.24
N LYS A 113 10.29 -20.23 9.64
CA LYS A 113 10.75 -19.72 8.35
C LYS A 113 11.66 -18.50 8.48
N SER A 114 12.17 -18.23 9.66
CA SER A 114 12.94 -17.02 9.94
C SER A 114 14.21 -16.90 9.09
N VAL A 115 14.86 -18.00 8.74
CA VAL A 115 16.08 -17.99 7.91
C VAL A 115 15.72 -17.60 6.48
N ASN A 116 14.68 -18.21 5.91
CA ASN A 116 14.19 -17.85 4.57
C ASN A 116 13.64 -16.42 4.55
N PHE A 117 13.01 -16.01 5.65
CA PHE A 117 12.52 -14.66 5.80
C PHE A 117 13.66 -13.63 5.76
N LYS A 118 14.79 -13.90 6.42
CA LYS A 118 15.95 -13.00 6.38
C LYS A 118 16.52 -12.87 4.98
N ILE A 119 16.61 -13.97 4.24
CA ILE A 119 17.10 -13.97 2.86
C ILE A 119 16.11 -13.22 1.95
N MET A 120 14.83 -13.51 2.07
CA MET A 120 13.79 -12.81 1.30
C MET A 120 13.75 -11.33 1.64
N SER A 121 13.89 -10.99 2.91
CA SER A 121 13.94 -9.61 3.38
C SER A 121 15.12 -8.85 2.80
N PHE A 122 16.29 -9.49 2.67
CA PHE A 122 17.46 -8.90 2.05
C PHE A 122 17.22 -8.58 0.57
N PHE A 123 16.72 -9.55 -0.20
CA PHE A 123 16.38 -9.34 -1.61
C PHE A 123 15.23 -8.39 -1.81
N TYR A 124 14.23 -8.48 -0.94
CA TYR A 124 13.07 -7.61 -0.94
C TYR A 124 13.48 -6.15 -0.74
N ASN A 125 14.34 -5.87 0.25
CA ASN A 125 14.82 -4.51 0.49
C ASN A 125 15.60 -3.94 -0.70
N ARG A 126 16.36 -4.78 -1.39
CA ARG A 126 17.22 -4.33 -2.50
C ARG A 126 16.43 -3.86 -3.73
N GLY A 127 15.36 -4.58 -4.08
CA GLY A 127 14.51 -4.23 -5.21
C GLY A 127 13.29 -3.42 -4.84
N ALA A 128 12.78 -3.60 -3.64
CA ALA A 128 11.51 -3.02 -3.21
C ALA A 128 11.61 -1.51 -2.99
N LYS A 129 12.74 -0.98 -2.52
CA LYS A 129 12.93 0.47 -2.40
C LYS A 129 12.86 1.15 -3.76
N LYS A 130 13.50 0.57 -4.78
CA LYS A 130 13.43 1.09 -6.15
C LYS A 130 12.01 1.05 -6.69
N LYS A 131 11.29 -0.05 -6.43
CA LYS A 131 9.89 -0.20 -6.85
C LYS A 131 9.00 0.82 -6.16
N ALA A 132 9.21 1.07 -4.86
CA ALA A 132 8.45 2.05 -4.12
C ALA A 132 8.67 3.47 -4.65
N VAL A 133 9.92 3.85 -4.90
CA VAL A 133 10.24 5.15 -5.51
C VAL A 133 9.57 5.29 -6.88
N LYS A 134 9.67 4.25 -7.69
CA LYS A 134 9.05 4.24 -9.03
C LYS A 134 7.54 4.37 -8.94
N LEU A 135 6.92 3.70 -7.97
CA LEU A 135 5.48 3.81 -7.72
C LEU A 135 5.08 5.25 -7.42
N LEU A 136 5.78 5.91 -6.52
CA LEU A 136 5.50 7.29 -6.15
C LEU A 136 5.71 8.24 -7.33
N ARG A 137 6.77 8.05 -8.09
CA ARG A 137 7.03 8.87 -9.29
C ARG A 137 6.01 8.64 -10.37
N ASN A 138 5.53 7.41 -10.55
CA ASN A 138 4.46 7.12 -11.49
C ASN A 138 3.15 7.80 -11.07
N MET A 139 2.83 7.79 -9.78
CA MET A 139 1.64 8.48 -9.27
C MET A 139 1.74 9.98 -9.54
N GLU A 140 2.91 10.58 -9.33
CA GLU A 140 3.14 11.98 -9.67
C GLU A 140 2.88 12.27 -11.13
N SER A 141 3.33 11.40 -12.03
CA SER A 141 3.21 11.61 -13.49
C SER A 141 1.80 11.47 -14.02
N TYR A 142 0.91 10.79 -13.31
CA TYR A 142 -0.50 10.62 -13.70
C TYR A 142 -1.42 11.74 -13.20
N ILE A 143 -0.87 12.67 -12.47
CA ILE A 143 -1.62 13.84 -11.95
C ILE A 143 -1.41 15.08 -12.85
#